data_45f64fe0db7234ccc9bc9e4ba4f7cc29
#
_entry.id   45f64fe0db7234ccc9bc9e4ba4f7cc29
#
_cell.length_a   1.000
_cell.length_b   1.000
_cell.length_c   1.000
_cell.angle_alpha   90.00
_cell.angle_beta   90.00
_cell.angle_gamma   90.00
#
_symmetry.space_group_name_H-M   'P 1'
#
loop_
_entity.id
_entity.type
_entity.pdbx_description
1 polymer ?
#
loop_
_entity_poly.entity_id
_entity_poly.type
_entity_poly.pdbx_seq_one_letter_code
_entity_poly.pdbx_strand_id
1 'polypeptide(L)'
;MQIRQKQDWIFVSVILSTIDFGCILFEFSSAGSKGWDHPIVITTIITGILVTTLFCLRQIKCNDPLLNLSVFKYKIFTLTSVINVLITMIMYADLILLPIYLQNGRGFTAFESGLFLLSGAVINAFLSPITGKMYDKYGVKPLFITGLVFIIISMWGVIDLTESTTYMYVMVRTIILRIGLSFISMPLNTAGLNALPRELGSHGSAVNNTVRQLAGAIGTAVVITVYTTQATSHASELSLQNGNVTAIQLAKLSSIFGSSDAYLFMLFLSFVALIFACFMPKKVATQKLESEAHN
;
A
#
# COMPACT_ATOMS: atom_id res chain seq x y z
N MET A 1 -10.27 0.09 42.90
CA MET A 1 -8.86 0.46 42.59
C MET A 1 -8.40 -0.15 41.26
N GLN A 2 -8.64 -1.43 41.00
CA GLN A 2 -8.25 -2.11 39.73
C GLN A 2 -8.89 -1.53 38.46
N ILE A 3 -10.15 -1.08 38.48
CA ILE A 3 -10.84 -0.54 37.30
C ILE A 3 -10.23 0.80 36.85
N ARG A 4 -9.84 1.66 37.80
CA ARG A 4 -9.22 2.96 37.51
C ARG A 4 -7.81 2.79 36.93
N GLN A 5 -7.05 1.84 37.48
CA GLN A 5 -5.74 1.50 36.95
C GLN A 5 -5.80 0.91 35.57
N LYS A 6 -6.83 0.11 35.23
CA LYS A 6 -7.07 -0.43 33.87
C LYS A 6 -7.40 0.68 32.87
N GLN A 7 -8.16 1.69 33.28
CA GLN A 7 -8.50 2.86 32.45
C GLN A 7 -7.27 3.72 32.11
N ASP A 8 -6.41 3.98 33.11
CA ASP A 8 -5.19 4.78 32.91
C ASP A 8 -4.20 4.07 31.95
N TRP A 9 -4.13 2.73 32.01
CA TRP A 9 -3.28 1.93 31.11
C TRP A 9 -3.75 1.97 29.66
N ILE A 10 -5.05 1.94 29.43
CA ILE A 10 -5.65 2.06 28.10
C ILE A 10 -5.39 3.47 27.54
N PHE A 11 -5.60 4.50 28.36
CA PHE A 11 -5.41 5.90 27.96
C PHE A 11 -3.97 6.20 27.51
N VAL A 12 -2.98 5.75 28.28
CA VAL A 12 -1.56 5.88 27.92
C VAL A 12 -1.23 5.10 26.63
N SER A 13 -1.82 3.92 26.40
CA SER A 13 -1.60 3.16 25.18
C SER A 13 -2.23 3.82 23.97
N VAL A 14 -3.39 4.46 24.11
CA VAL A 14 -4.04 5.25 23.04
C VAL A 14 -3.21 6.49 22.70
N ILE A 15 -2.74 7.24 23.69
CA ILE A 15 -1.88 8.41 23.46
C ILE A 15 -0.58 7.99 22.75
N LEU A 16 0.09 6.94 23.24
CA LEU A 16 1.31 6.42 22.62
C LEU A 16 1.07 6.00 21.17
N SER A 17 -0.01 5.28 20.88
CA SER A 17 -0.33 4.88 19.50
C SER A 17 -0.64 6.08 18.60
N THR A 18 -1.35 7.09 19.11
CA THR A 18 -1.69 8.29 18.32
C THR A 18 -0.43 9.09 17.99
N ILE A 19 0.49 9.25 18.95
CA ILE A 19 1.77 9.93 18.73
C ILE A 19 2.63 9.12 17.76
N ASP A 20 2.72 7.81 17.96
CA ASP A 20 3.52 6.89 17.14
C ASP A 20 3.08 6.96 15.67
N PHE A 21 1.79 6.71 15.40
CA PHE A 21 1.25 6.77 14.03
C PHE A 21 1.32 8.18 13.43
N GLY A 22 1.06 9.22 14.24
CA GLY A 22 1.18 10.61 13.79
C GLY A 22 2.62 10.96 13.39
N CYS A 23 3.61 10.57 14.19
CA CYS A 23 5.03 10.76 13.86
C CYS A 23 5.42 10.01 12.60
N ILE A 24 5.12 8.71 12.50
CA ILE A 24 5.46 7.89 11.33
C ILE A 24 4.86 8.46 10.05
N LEU A 25 3.56 8.83 10.07
CA LEU A 25 2.90 9.41 8.90
C LEU A 25 3.53 10.75 8.50
N PHE A 26 3.84 11.60 9.48
CA PHE A 26 4.50 12.89 9.24
C PHE A 26 5.92 12.73 8.69
N GLU A 27 6.67 11.76 9.21
CA GLU A 27 8.03 11.44 8.79
C GLU A 27 8.09 11.02 7.33
N PHE A 28 7.31 10.00 6.96
CA PHE A 28 7.30 9.52 5.59
C PHE A 28 6.74 10.56 4.61
N SER A 29 5.78 11.37 5.03
CA SER A 29 5.32 12.51 4.23
C SER A 29 6.39 13.57 4.05
N SER A 30 7.18 13.85 5.08
CA SER A 30 8.26 14.83 5.05
C SER A 30 9.50 14.35 4.31
N ALA A 31 9.83 13.04 4.40
CA ALA A 31 10.97 12.44 3.71
C ALA A 31 10.84 12.54 2.18
N GLY A 32 9.62 12.34 1.65
CA GLY A 32 9.35 12.48 0.22
C GLY A 32 9.54 13.90 -0.31
N SER A 33 9.39 14.94 0.53
CA SER A 33 9.46 16.35 0.11
C SER A 33 10.79 17.04 0.48
N LYS A 34 11.40 16.70 1.63
CA LYS A 34 12.62 17.36 2.15
C LYS A 34 13.89 16.57 1.91
N GLY A 35 13.78 15.32 1.49
CA GLY A 35 14.90 14.39 1.34
C GLY A 35 15.23 13.65 2.65
N TRP A 36 15.80 12.46 2.50
CA TRP A 36 16.15 11.56 3.60
C TRP A 36 17.30 12.06 4.49
N ASP A 37 18.17 12.91 3.95
CA ASP A 37 19.33 13.46 4.65
C ASP A 37 19.02 14.65 5.55
N HIS A 38 17.77 15.13 5.52
CA HIS A 38 17.40 16.30 6.31
C HIS A 38 17.37 15.94 7.80
N PRO A 39 18.03 16.72 8.69
CA PRO A 39 18.13 16.40 10.13
C PRO A 39 16.78 16.14 10.82
N ILE A 40 15.73 16.88 10.41
CA ILE A 40 14.39 16.69 10.95
C ILE A 40 13.86 15.30 10.56
N VAL A 41 14.09 14.83 9.33
CA VAL A 41 13.62 13.51 8.86
C VAL A 41 14.36 12.41 9.62
N ILE A 42 15.67 12.52 9.78
CA ILE A 42 16.47 11.54 10.52
C ILE A 42 16.06 11.46 11.99
N THR A 43 15.89 12.62 12.66
CA THR A 43 15.50 12.65 14.07
C THR A 43 14.08 12.10 14.28
N THR A 44 13.16 12.41 13.40
CA THR A 44 11.79 11.89 13.48
C THR A 44 11.76 10.38 13.21
N ILE A 45 12.46 9.85 12.21
CA ILE A 45 12.55 8.40 11.96
C ILE A 45 13.09 7.65 13.19
N ILE A 46 14.17 8.15 13.80
CA ILE A 46 14.74 7.51 15.01
C ILE A 46 13.71 7.52 16.13
N THR A 47 13.03 8.65 16.33
CA THR A 47 11.99 8.79 17.38
C THR A 47 10.83 7.84 17.08
N GLY A 48 10.33 7.75 15.85
CA GLY A 48 9.27 6.85 15.45
C GLY A 48 9.62 5.39 15.69
N ILE A 49 10.80 4.93 15.25
CA ILE A 49 11.28 3.55 15.51
C ILE A 49 11.35 3.26 17.02
N LEU A 50 11.83 4.21 17.81
CA LEU A 50 11.92 4.08 19.28
C LEU A 50 10.52 3.94 19.93
N VAL A 51 9.59 4.82 19.55
CA VAL A 51 8.22 4.83 20.10
C VAL A 51 7.47 3.57 19.65
N THR A 52 7.56 3.17 18.38
CA THR A 52 6.98 1.91 17.88
C THR A 52 7.52 0.70 18.61
N THR A 53 8.83 0.65 18.83
CA THR A 53 9.47 -0.46 19.56
C THR A 53 8.96 -0.52 21.01
N LEU A 54 8.92 0.60 21.70
CA LEU A 54 8.38 0.70 23.05
C LEU A 54 6.90 0.31 23.11
N PHE A 55 6.10 0.76 22.14
CA PHE A 55 4.70 0.38 22.00
C PHE A 55 4.55 -1.13 21.82
N CYS A 56 5.27 -1.75 20.88
CA CYS A 56 5.23 -3.19 20.63
C CYS A 56 5.66 -4.00 21.86
N LEU A 57 6.77 -3.62 22.51
CA LEU A 57 7.25 -4.29 23.74
C LEU A 57 6.22 -4.21 24.86
N ARG A 58 5.55 -3.08 24.99
CA ARG A 58 4.48 -2.89 25.96
C ARG A 58 3.26 -3.76 25.65
N GLN A 59 2.83 -3.83 24.37
CA GLN A 59 1.70 -4.65 23.94
C GLN A 59 1.95 -6.15 24.22
N ILE A 60 3.18 -6.63 24.04
CA ILE A 60 3.55 -8.03 24.31
C ILE A 60 3.51 -8.36 25.81
N LYS A 61 3.83 -7.38 26.68
CA LYS A 61 3.87 -7.57 28.14
C LYS A 61 2.53 -7.29 28.84
N CYS A 62 1.57 -6.71 28.16
CA CYS A 62 0.27 -6.35 28.75
C CYS A 62 -0.68 -7.55 28.71
N ASN A 63 -1.42 -7.81 29.82
CA ASN A 63 -2.41 -8.88 29.91
C ASN A 63 -3.66 -8.62 29.05
N ASP A 64 -4.02 -7.33 28.83
CA ASP A 64 -5.11 -6.88 27.96
C ASP A 64 -4.56 -5.89 26.92
N PRO A 65 -3.86 -6.36 25.87
CA PRO A 65 -3.26 -5.49 24.87
C PRO A 65 -4.33 -4.86 23.97
N LEU A 66 -4.14 -3.59 23.56
CA LEU A 66 -4.95 -2.94 22.53
C LEU A 66 -4.82 -3.68 21.19
N LEU A 67 -3.59 -4.05 20.83
CA LEU A 67 -3.25 -4.84 19.66
C LEU A 67 -2.62 -6.16 20.11
N ASN A 68 -3.34 -7.25 19.97
CA ASN A 68 -2.80 -8.56 20.31
C ASN A 68 -1.94 -9.08 19.14
N LEU A 69 -0.63 -8.91 19.24
CA LEU A 69 0.32 -9.33 18.21
C LEU A 69 0.42 -10.85 18.04
N SER A 70 -0.25 -11.63 18.90
CA SER A 70 -0.31 -13.10 18.75
C SER A 70 -1.03 -13.53 17.46
N VAL A 71 -1.77 -12.64 16.81
CA VAL A 71 -2.37 -12.87 15.48
C VAL A 71 -1.32 -13.26 14.44
N PHE A 72 -0.09 -12.80 14.56
CA PHE A 72 1.01 -13.17 13.67
C PHE A 72 1.54 -14.60 13.87
N LYS A 73 1.12 -15.32 14.91
CA LYS A 73 1.41 -16.75 15.05
C LYS A 73 0.64 -17.59 14.02
N TYR A 74 -0.44 -17.05 13.47
CA TYR A 74 -1.25 -17.72 12.44
C TYR A 74 -0.65 -17.45 11.06
N LYS A 75 -0.04 -18.48 10.47
CA LYS A 75 0.70 -18.40 9.20
C LYS A 75 -0.09 -17.74 8.06
N ILE A 76 -1.39 -18.07 7.94
CA ILE A 76 -2.25 -17.51 6.89
C ILE A 76 -2.48 -16.01 7.12
N PHE A 77 -2.73 -15.59 8.36
CA PHE A 77 -2.87 -14.17 8.71
C PHE A 77 -1.58 -13.40 8.41
N THR A 78 -0.43 -13.93 8.78
CA THR A 78 0.87 -13.31 8.49
C THR A 78 1.11 -13.18 7.00
N LEU A 79 0.83 -14.24 6.23
CA LEU A 79 1.02 -14.23 4.79
C LEU A 79 0.07 -13.22 4.09
N THR A 80 -1.20 -13.17 4.50
CA THR A 80 -2.14 -12.16 4.00
C THR A 80 -1.72 -10.75 4.41
N SER A 81 -1.18 -10.55 5.61
CA SER A 81 -0.66 -9.25 6.06
C SER A 81 0.53 -8.78 5.22
N VAL A 82 1.47 -9.67 4.88
CA VAL A 82 2.61 -9.33 3.99
C VAL A 82 2.11 -8.93 2.60
N ILE A 83 1.20 -9.70 2.01
CA ILE A 83 0.60 -9.36 0.72
C ILE A 83 -0.16 -8.02 0.82
N ASN A 84 -0.88 -7.78 1.93
CA ASN A 84 -1.59 -6.53 2.17
C ASN A 84 -0.65 -5.32 2.21
N VAL A 85 0.51 -5.45 2.86
CA VAL A 85 1.55 -4.40 2.85
C VAL A 85 1.94 -4.05 1.42
N LEU A 86 2.34 -5.04 0.62
CA LEU A 86 2.81 -4.82 -0.75
C LEU A 86 1.74 -4.21 -1.66
N ILE A 87 0.51 -4.73 -1.61
CA ILE A 87 -0.62 -4.22 -2.39
C ILE A 87 -1.01 -2.81 -1.96
N THR A 88 -0.98 -2.53 -0.67
CA THR A 88 -1.29 -1.20 -0.15
C THR A 88 -0.23 -0.18 -0.55
N MET A 89 1.06 -0.55 -0.51
CA MET A 89 2.14 0.30 -1.03
C MET A 89 1.90 0.67 -2.49
N ILE A 90 1.59 -0.31 -3.35
CA ILE A 90 1.28 -0.10 -4.76
C ILE A 90 0.06 0.82 -4.93
N MET A 91 -1.02 0.56 -4.19
CA MET A 91 -2.27 1.30 -4.30
C MET A 91 -2.11 2.79 -3.93
N TYR A 92 -1.44 3.08 -2.81
CA TYR A 92 -1.25 4.47 -2.35
C TYR A 92 -0.21 5.21 -3.19
N ALA A 93 0.83 4.51 -3.64
CA ALA A 93 1.83 5.07 -4.54
C ALA A 93 1.22 5.47 -5.88
N ASP A 94 0.40 4.61 -6.50
CA ASP A 94 -0.30 4.91 -7.75
C ASP A 94 -1.27 6.10 -7.60
N LEU A 95 -1.94 6.21 -6.45
CA LEU A 95 -2.87 7.31 -6.18
C LEU A 95 -2.19 8.69 -6.26
N ILE A 96 -0.90 8.76 -5.98
CA ILE A 96 -0.10 9.99 -6.02
C ILE A 96 0.70 10.10 -7.32
N LEU A 97 1.32 9.01 -7.76
CA LEU A 97 2.18 9.02 -8.94
C LEU A 97 1.41 9.27 -10.24
N LEU A 98 0.21 8.70 -10.38
CA LEU A 98 -0.61 8.88 -11.58
C LEU A 98 -0.97 10.35 -11.83
N PRO A 99 -1.49 11.14 -10.85
CA PRO A 99 -1.69 12.58 -11.01
C PRO A 99 -0.41 13.35 -11.32
N ILE A 100 0.72 13.00 -10.69
CA ILE A 100 2.02 13.65 -10.97
C ILE A 100 2.39 13.46 -12.44
N TYR A 101 2.33 12.21 -12.94
CA TYR A 101 2.60 11.93 -14.36
C TYR A 101 1.66 12.70 -15.28
N LEU A 102 0.36 12.69 -15.00
CA LEU A 102 -0.65 13.33 -15.86
C LEU A 102 -0.49 14.85 -15.87
N GLN A 103 -0.28 15.48 -14.72
CA GLN A 103 -0.20 16.94 -14.61
C GLN A 103 1.18 17.47 -15.01
N ASN A 104 2.25 16.95 -14.41
CA ASN A 104 3.60 17.45 -14.65
C ASN A 104 4.21 16.92 -15.95
N GLY A 105 4.00 15.63 -16.25
CA GLY A 105 4.53 14.99 -17.46
C GLY A 105 3.72 15.30 -18.70
N ARG A 106 2.39 15.30 -18.60
CA ARG A 106 1.48 15.41 -19.75
C ARG A 106 0.79 16.76 -19.87
N GLY A 107 0.83 17.59 -18.83
CA GLY A 107 0.17 18.89 -18.79
C GLY A 107 -1.35 18.84 -18.70
N PHE A 108 -1.92 17.71 -18.25
CA PHE A 108 -3.36 17.61 -17.99
C PHE A 108 -3.76 18.45 -16.79
N THR A 109 -5.00 18.91 -16.77
CA THR A 109 -5.59 19.62 -15.66
C THR A 109 -5.81 18.69 -14.47
N ALA A 110 -5.93 19.27 -13.26
CA ALA A 110 -6.29 18.50 -12.07
C ALA A 110 -7.66 17.81 -12.20
N PHE A 111 -8.60 18.42 -12.94
CA PHE A 111 -9.91 17.84 -13.22
C PHE A 111 -9.81 16.59 -14.09
N GLU A 112 -9.05 16.64 -15.19
CA GLU A 112 -8.83 15.49 -16.05
C GLU A 112 -8.13 14.35 -15.31
N SER A 113 -7.13 14.66 -14.50
CA SER A 113 -6.47 13.68 -13.64
C SER A 113 -7.43 13.05 -12.61
N GLY A 114 -8.36 13.84 -12.08
CA GLY A 114 -9.42 13.36 -11.18
C GLY A 114 -10.37 12.38 -11.85
N LEU A 115 -10.67 12.54 -13.16
CA LEU A 115 -11.50 11.60 -13.91
C LEU A 115 -10.88 10.21 -14.02
N PHE A 116 -9.55 10.09 -14.11
CA PHE A 116 -8.87 8.80 -14.06
C PHE A 116 -9.09 8.10 -12.69
N LEU A 117 -8.95 8.84 -11.60
CA LEU A 117 -9.17 8.30 -10.26
C LEU A 117 -10.63 7.91 -10.03
N LEU A 118 -11.56 8.72 -10.53
CA LEU A 118 -13.00 8.44 -10.46
C LEU A 118 -13.36 7.15 -11.20
N SER A 119 -12.83 6.96 -12.42
CA SER A 119 -13.09 5.74 -13.21
C SER A 119 -12.66 4.49 -12.43
N GLY A 120 -11.53 4.56 -11.76
CA GLY A 120 -11.03 3.49 -10.90
C GLY A 120 -11.92 3.22 -9.68
N ALA A 121 -12.42 4.26 -9.02
CA ALA A 121 -13.33 4.13 -7.89
C ALA A 121 -14.65 3.47 -8.29
N VAL A 122 -15.23 3.86 -9.43
CA VAL A 122 -16.45 3.28 -9.99
C VAL A 122 -16.25 1.78 -10.27
N ILE A 123 -15.17 1.40 -10.93
CA ILE A 123 -14.85 0.00 -11.23
C ILE A 123 -14.72 -0.82 -9.94
N ASN A 124 -14.02 -0.28 -8.93
CA ASN A 124 -13.86 -0.97 -7.65
C ASN A 124 -15.20 -1.18 -6.94
N ALA A 125 -16.09 -0.19 -6.97
CA ALA A 125 -17.43 -0.30 -6.39
C ALA A 125 -18.27 -1.43 -7.02
N PHE A 126 -18.23 -1.56 -8.36
CA PHE A 126 -18.96 -2.63 -9.07
C PHE A 126 -18.31 -4.01 -8.92
N LEU A 127 -16.99 -4.09 -8.93
CA LEU A 127 -16.28 -5.38 -8.85
C LEU A 127 -16.20 -5.95 -7.44
N SER A 128 -16.22 -5.12 -6.39
CA SER A 128 -16.08 -5.58 -5.01
C SER A 128 -17.11 -6.67 -4.60
N PRO A 129 -18.42 -6.53 -4.86
CA PRO A 129 -19.37 -7.59 -4.55
C PRO A 129 -19.21 -8.84 -5.44
N ILE A 130 -18.74 -8.66 -6.68
CA ILE A 130 -18.48 -9.78 -7.60
C ILE A 130 -17.29 -10.60 -7.10
N THR A 131 -16.20 -9.95 -6.74
CA THR A 131 -15.00 -10.60 -6.21
C THR A 131 -15.25 -11.31 -4.88
N GLY A 132 -16.17 -10.78 -4.05
CA GLY A 132 -16.64 -11.47 -2.86
C GLY A 132 -17.30 -12.82 -3.15
N LYS A 133 -18.25 -12.84 -4.08
CA LYS A 133 -18.88 -14.10 -4.53
C LYS A 133 -17.89 -15.07 -5.18
N MET A 134 -16.93 -14.55 -5.93
CA MET A 134 -15.88 -15.36 -6.53
C MET A 134 -14.95 -15.96 -5.46
N TYR A 135 -14.65 -15.22 -4.38
CA TYR A 135 -13.90 -15.72 -3.25
C TYR A 135 -14.58 -16.94 -2.60
N ASP A 136 -15.88 -16.85 -2.35
CA ASP A 136 -16.66 -17.95 -1.77
C ASP A 136 -16.64 -19.21 -2.66
N LYS A 137 -16.67 -19.05 -3.98
CA LYS A 137 -16.72 -20.14 -4.95
C LYS A 137 -15.34 -20.76 -5.23
N TYR A 138 -14.33 -19.95 -5.51
CA TYR A 138 -13.03 -20.38 -6.02
C TYR A 138 -11.93 -20.38 -4.96
N GLY A 139 -12.15 -19.71 -3.84
CA GLY A 139 -11.16 -19.52 -2.78
C GLY A 139 -10.19 -18.36 -3.07
N VAL A 140 -9.22 -18.18 -2.15
CA VAL A 140 -8.34 -17.02 -2.11
C VAL A 140 -7.22 -17.02 -3.15
N LYS A 141 -6.55 -18.17 -3.32
CA LYS A 141 -5.34 -18.30 -4.15
C LYS A 141 -5.56 -17.90 -5.62
N PRO A 142 -6.58 -18.44 -6.34
CA PRO A 142 -6.78 -18.08 -7.75
C PRO A 142 -7.11 -16.59 -7.91
N LEU A 143 -7.85 -15.99 -6.98
CA LEU A 143 -8.17 -14.57 -7.05
C LEU A 143 -6.93 -13.70 -6.89
N PHE A 144 -6.04 -14.04 -5.94
CA PHE A 144 -4.79 -13.31 -5.73
C PHE A 144 -3.89 -13.39 -6.95
N ILE A 145 -3.71 -14.58 -7.51
CA ILE A 145 -2.87 -14.75 -8.71
C ILE A 145 -3.45 -13.97 -9.88
N THR A 146 -4.76 -14.10 -10.15
CA THR A 146 -5.42 -13.36 -11.24
C THR A 146 -5.31 -11.84 -11.02
N GLY A 147 -5.57 -11.34 -9.81
CA GLY A 147 -5.47 -9.93 -9.49
C GLY A 147 -4.04 -9.40 -9.67
N LEU A 148 -3.03 -10.13 -9.19
CA LEU A 148 -1.62 -9.77 -9.36
C LEU A 148 -1.17 -9.79 -10.81
N VAL A 149 -1.65 -10.73 -11.61
CA VAL A 149 -1.38 -10.76 -13.06
C VAL A 149 -1.93 -9.51 -13.73
N PHE A 150 -3.15 -9.06 -13.40
CA PHE A 150 -3.68 -7.80 -13.90
C PHE A 150 -2.85 -6.59 -13.47
N ILE A 151 -2.41 -6.55 -12.20
CA ILE A 151 -1.53 -5.48 -11.68
C ILE A 151 -0.21 -5.46 -12.46
N ILE A 152 0.45 -6.60 -12.64
CA ILE A 152 1.71 -6.74 -13.38
C ILE A 152 1.54 -6.28 -14.83
N ILE A 153 0.48 -6.73 -15.52
CA ILE A 153 0.20 -6.33 -16.91
C ILE A 153 -0.01 -4.81 -17.00
N SER A 154 -0.74 -4.23 -16.04
CA SER A 154 -0.94 -2.79 -15.98
C SER A 154 0.38 -2.04 -15.76
N MET A 155 1.17 -2.44 -14.75
CA MET A 155 2.44 -1.79 -14.43
C MET A 155 3.44 -1.91 -15.57
N TRP A 156 3.55 -3.08 -16.19
CA TRP A 156 4.42 -3.30 -17.35
C TRP A 156 4.10 -2.30 -18.48
N GLY A 157 2.81 -2.09 -18.76
CA GLY A 157 2.40 -1.16 -19.84
C GLY A 157 2.56 0.32 -19.50
N VAL A 158 2.93 0.68 -18.29
CA VAL A 158 3.17 2.06 -17.85
C VAL A 158 4.68 2.38 -17.75
N ILE A 159 5.56 1.40 -17.99
CA ILE A 159 7.01 1.62 -17.97
C ILE A 159 7.46 2.48 -19.15
N ASP A 160 6.90 2.24 -20.35
CA ASP A 160 7.28 2.95 -21.58
C ASP A 160 6.38 4.17 -21.85
N LEU A 161 6.13 4.99 -20.82
CA LEU A 161 5.37 6.21 -20.96
C LEU A 161 6.16 7.26 -21.74
N THR A 162 5.49 7.90 -22.72
CA THR A 162 6.07 8.97 -23.54
C THR A 162 5.14 10.18 -23.56
N GLU A 163 5.62 11.29 -24.11
CA GLU A 163 4.77 12.47 -24.37
C GLU A 163 3.62 12.18 -25.33
N SER A 164 3.81 11.23 -26.27
CA SER A 164 2.82 10.84 -27.28
C SER A 164 1.85 9.76 -26.79
N THR A 165 2.02 9.21 -25.58
CA THR A 165 1.12 8.16 -25.06
C THR A 165 -0.32 8.65 -25.01
N THR A 166 -1.23 7.94 -25.69
CA THR A 166 -2.63 8.36 -25.82
C THR A 166 -3.35 8.34 -24.46
N TYR A 167 -4.24 9.33 -24.23
CA TYR A 167 -5.12 9.38 -23.05
C TYR A 167 -5.85 8.04 -22.83
N MET A 168 -6.42 7.46 -23.89
CA MET A 168 -7.14 6.19 -23.82
C MET A 168 -6.23 5.04 -23.35
N TYR A 169 -4.97 5.02 -23.76
CA TYR A 169 -4.02 3.99 -23.32
C TYR A 169 -3.80 4.03 -21.82
N VAL A 170 -3.54 5.22 -21.25
CA VAL A 170 -3.36 5.39 -19.80
C VAL A 170 -4.65 5.04 -19.05
N MET A 171 -5.82 5.44 -19.58
CA MET A 171 -7.11 5.11 -19.00
C MET A 171 -7.33 3.60 -18.92
N VAL A 172 -7.11 2.86 -20.02
CA VAL A 172 -7.26 1.40 -20.04
C VAL A 172 -6.31 0.73 -19.05
N ARG A 173 -5.06 1.20 -18.95
CA ARG A 173 -4.08 0.68 -17.98
C ARG A 173 -4.51 0.93 -16.55
N THR A 174 -5.00 2.12 -16.23
CA THR A 174 -5.56 2.43 -14.93
C THR A 174 -6.76 1.52 -14.59
N ILE A 175 -7.64 1.29 -15.54
CA ILE A 175 -8.78 0.36 -15.39
C ILE A 175 -8.30 -1.05 -15.08
N ILE A 176 -7.33 -1.58 -15.81
CA ILE A 176 -6.76 -2.91 -15.59
C ILE A 176 -6.15 -3.01 -14.18
N LEU A 177 -5.43 -1.98 -13.74
CA LEU A 177 -4.89 -1.91 -12.38
C LEU A 177 -6.00 -2.01 -11.32
N ARG A 178 -7.08 -1.22 -11.48
CA ARG A 178 -8.20 -1.21 -10.52
C ARG A 178 -8.95 -2.53 -10.50
N ILE A 179 -9.09 -3.20 -11.65
CA ILE A 179 -9.61 -4.58 -11.71
C ILE A 179 -8.73 -5.50 -10.87
N GLY A 180 -7.41 -5.48 -11.09
CA GLY A 180 -6.46 -6.29 -10.33
C GLY A 180 -6.54 -6.04 -8.81
N LEU A 181 -6.58 -4.78 -8.40
CA LEU A 181 -6.72 -4.41 -6.98
C LEU A 181 -8.05 -4.90 -6.39
N SER A 182 -9.15 -4.84 -7.14
CA SER A 182 -10.46 -5.32 -6.70
C SER A 182 -10.48 -6.83 -6.44
N PHE A 183 -9.76 -7.61 -7.27
CA PHE A 183 -9.64 -9.07 -7.10
C PHE A 183 -8.88 -9.47 -5.84
N ILE A 184 -8.08 -8.55 -5.28
CA ILE A 184 -7.23 -8.83 -4.11
C ILE A 184 -7.80 -8.23 -2.83
N SER A 185 -8.24 -6.98 -2.86
CA SER A 185 -8.52 -6.18 -1.65
C SER A 185 -9.57 -6.81 -0.73
N MET A 186 -10.72 -7.26 -1.28
CA MET A 186 -11.78 -7.87 -0.48
C MET A 186 -11.40 -9.30 0.00
N PRO A 187 -10.94 -10.22 -0.87
CA PRO A 187 -10.52 -11.54 -0.45
C PRO A 187 -9.36 -11.52 0.56
N LEU A 188 -8.46 -10.53 0.48
CA LEU A 188 -7.32 -10.39 1.36
C LEU A 188 -7.74 -10.16 2.82
N ASN A 189 -8.65 -9.20 3.04
CA ASN A 189 -9.18 -8.91 4.37
C ASN A 189 -9.97 -10.11 4.93
N THR A 190 -10.83 -10.70 4.11
CA THR A 190 -11.66 -11.83 4.53
C THR A 190 -10.82 -13.06 4.85
N ALA A 191 -9.85 -13.41 4.01
CA ALA A 191 -8.98 -14.56 4.23
C ALA A 191 -8.12 -14.42 5.49
N GLY A 192 -7.56 -13.23 5.72
CA GLY A 192 -6.76 -12.96 6.91
C GLY A 192 -7.56 -13.11 8.20
N LEU A 193 -8.76 -12.50 8.26
CA LEU A 193 -9.59 -12.54 9.46
C LEU A 193 -10.21 -13.93 9.69
N ASN A 194 -10.60 -14.64 8.64
CA ASN A 194 -11.16 -16.00 8.75
C ASN A 194 -10.13 -17.03 9.24
N ALA A 195 -8.84 -16.73 9.12
CA ALA A 195 -7.76 -17.58 9.62
C ALA A 195 -7.52 -17.44 11.14
N LEU A 196 -8.21 -16.52 11.81
CA LEU A 196 -8.06 -16.26 13.24
C LEU A 196 -9.22 -16.87 14.04
N PRO A 197 -8.99 -17.29 15.30
CA PRO A 197 -10.05 -17.57 16.26
C PRO A 197 -10.97 -16.35 16.45
N ARG A 198 -12.23 -16.61 16.82
CA ARG A 198 -13.24 -15.54 17.03
C ARG A 198 -12.78 -14.46 18.02
N GLU A 199 -12.10 -14.87 19.09
CA GLU A 199 -11.59 -13.99 20.15
C GLU A 199 -10.55 -13.00 19.64
N LEU A 200 -9.80 -13.38 18.59
CA LEU A 200 -8.76 -12.55 17.99
C LEU A 200 -9.24 -11.75 16.78
N GLY A 201 -10.48 -11.92 16.34
CA GLY A 201 -11.02 -11.26 15.13
C GLY A 201 -10.95 -9.73 15.19
N SER A 202 -11.34 -9.11 16.32
CA SER A 202 -11.25 -7.66 16.52
C SER A 202 -9.81 -7.17 16.54
N HIS A 203 -8.91 -7.88 17.22
CA HIS A 203 -7.49 -7.57 17.23
C HIS A 203 -6.85 -7.73 15.86
N GLY A 204 -7.21 -8.79 15.11
CA GLY A 204 -6.75 -9.00 13.73
C GLY A 204 -7.17 -7.87 12.80
N SER A 205 -8.41 -7.39 12.92
CA SER A 205 -8.89 -6.25 12.15
C SER A 205 -8.14 -4.96 12.49
N ALA A 206 -7.91 -4.70 13.77
CA ALA A 206 -7.15 -3.53 14.22
C ALA A 206 -5.70 -3.57 13.73
N VAL A 207 -5.01 -4.71 13.89
CA VAL A 207 -3.65 -4.93 13.38
C VAL A 207 -3.59 -4.75 11.86
N ASN A 208 -4.53 -5.34 11.12
CA ASN A 208 -4.56 -5.24 9.66
C ASN A 208 -4.74 -3.79 9.17
N ASN A 209 -5.62 -3.02 9.82
CA ASN A 209 -5.80 -1.59 9.52
C ASN A 209 -4.56 -0.77 9.83
N THR A 210 -3.91 -1.02 10.96
CA THR A 210 -2.66 -0.37 11.36
C THR A 210 -1.55 -0.63 10.35
N VAL A 211 -1.32 -1.91 10.02
CA VAL A 211 -0.32 -2.33 9.04
C VAL A 211 -0.60 -1.70 7.67
N ARG A 212 -1.86 -1.62 7.26
CA ARG A 212 -2.25 -0.97 6.01
C ARG A 212 -1.93 0.52 5.98
N GLN A 213 -2.19 1.26 7.07
CA GLN A 213 -1.86 2.70 7.13
C GLN A 213 -0.35 2.94 7.07
N LEU A 214 0.43 2.16 7.81
CA LEU A 214 1.89 2.22 7.76
C LEU A 214 2.41 1.88 6.37
N ALA A 215 1.91 0.81 5.76
CA ALA A 215 2.30 0.40 4.42
C ALA A 215 1.99 1.50 3.38
N GLY A 216 0.83 2.18 3.51
CA GLY A 216 0.46 3.30 2.65
C GLY A 216 1.44 4.46 2.75
N ALA A 217 1.80 4.87 3.98
CA ALA A 217 2.76 5.95 4.22
C ALA A 217 4.15 5.61 3.70
N ILE A 218 4.67 4.42 4.06
CA ILE A 218 5.99 3.95 3.63
C ILE A 218 6.03 3.81 2.10
N GLY A 219 5.02 3.18 1.50
CA GLY A 219 4.93 2.97 0.07
C GLY A 219 4.95 4.28 -0.71
N THR A 220 4.15 5.24 -0.27
CA THR A 220 4.12 6.58 -0.85
C THR A 220 5.49 7.26 -0.75
N ALA A 221 6.11 7.27 0.43
CA ALA A 221 7.40 7.92 0.64
C ALA A 221 8.50 7.29 -0.22
N VAL A 222 8.59 5.96 -0.26
CA VAL A 222 9.59 5.25 -1.05
C VAL A 222 9.40 5.52 -2.54
N VAL A 223 8.17 5.42 -3.06
CA VAL A 223 7.90 5.63 -4.49
C VAL A 223 8.13 7.09 -4.89
N ILE A 224 7.74 8.07 -4.05
CA ILE A 224 8.05 9.48 -4.32
C ILE A 224 9.55 9.71 -4.31
N THR A 225 10.30 9.07 -3.41
CA THR A 225 11.76 9.16 -3.39
C THR A 225 12.38 8.61 -4.68
N VAL A 226 11.94 7.42 -5.12
CA VAL A 226 12.40 6.86 -6.41
C VAL A 226 12.07 7.84 -7.54
N TYR A 227 10.83 8.33 -7.59
CA TYR A 227 10.41 9.31 -8.60
C TYR A 227 11.28 10.57 -8.59
N THR A 228 11.48 11.21 -7.44
CA THR A 228 12.23 12.48 -7.35
C THR A 228 13.71 12.30 -7.66
N THR A 229 14.33 11.21 -7.17
CA THR A 229 15.73 10.91 -7.43
C THR A 229 15.95 10.65 -8.92
N GLN A 230 15.13 9.83 -9.54
CA GLN A 230 15.26 9.50 -10.95
C GLN A 230 14.89 10.69 -11.86
N ALA A 231 13.85 11.45 -11.53
CA ALA A 231 13.53 12.67 -12.26
C ALA A 231 14.68 13.69 -12.23
N THR A 232 15.35 13.84 -11.09
CA THR A 232 16.53 14.73 -10.97
C THR A 232 17.73 14.21 -11.77
N SER A 233 17.98 12.90 -11.74
CA SER A 233 19.05 12.26 -12.52
C SER A 233 18.82 12.46 -14.02
N HIS A 234 17.64 12.13 -14.50
CA HIS A 234 17.28 12.35 -15.92
C HIS A 234 17.32 13.82 -16.34
N ALA A 235 16.91 14.75 -15.44
CA ALA A 235 17.04 16.18 -15.71
C ALA A 235 18.51 16.60 -15.90
N SER A 236 19.43 16.07 -15.08
CA SER A 236 20.87 16.35 -15.21
C SER A 236 21.44 15.80 -16.52
N GLU A 237 21.11 14.57 -16.87
CA GLU A 237 21.56 13.93 -18.10
C GLU A 237 21.06 14.65 -19.35
N LEU A 238 19.75 15.00 -19.40
CA LEU A 238 19.15 15.73 -20.52
C LEU A 238 19.76 17.13 -20.69
N SER A 239 20.09 17.81 -19.59
CA SER A 239 20.74 19.13 -19.63
C SER A 239 22.15 19.08 -20.18
N LEU A 240 22.88 17.98 -19.96
CA LEU A 240 24.24 17.78 -20.47
C LEU A 240 24.26 17.38 -21.96
N GLN A 241 23.26 16.59 -22.40
CA GLN A 241 23.20 16.07 -23.77
C GLN A 241 22.66 17.08 -24.79
N ASN A 242 21.71 17.92 -24.39
CA ASN A 242 20.98 18.82 -25.28
C ASN A 242 20.98 20.25 -24.75
N GLY A 243 22.00 21.04 -25.09
CA GLY A 243 22.13 22.45 -24.67
C GLY A 243 20.99 23.41 -25.06
N ASN A 244 19.99 22.95 -25.87
CA ASN A 244 18.88 23.74 -26.37
C ASN A 244 17.51 23.34 -25.80
N VAL A 245 17.43 22.46 -24.79
CA VAL A 245 16.16 22.07 -24.17
C VAL A 245 15.66 23.19 -23.28
N THR A 246 14.42 23.66 -23.49
CA THR A 246 13.82 24.66 -22.61
C THR A 246 13.57 24.08 -21.21
N ALA A 247 13.62 24.94 -20.17
CA ALA A 247 13.38 24.50 -18.77
C ALA A 247 12.04 23.76 -18.59
N ILE A 248 11.02 24.16 -19.39
CA ILE A 248 9.69 23.53 -19.36
C ILE A 248 9.74 22.11 -19.95
N GLN A 249 10.44 21.92 -21.08
CA GLN A 249 10.60 20.60 -21.69
C GLN A 249 11.44 19.68 -20.81
N LEU A 250 12.48 20.20 -20.19
CA LEU A 250 13.31 19.46 -19.27
C LEU A 250 12.48 18.95 -18.06
N ALA A 251 11.71 19.81 -17.42
CA ALA A 251 10.84 19.43 -16.31
C ALA A 251 9.80 18.36 -16.71
N LYS A 252 9.26 18.48 -17.92
CA LYS A 252 8.25 17.55 -18.43
C LYS A 252 8.83 16.17 -18.73
N LEU A 253 9.94 16.09 -19.45
CA LEU A 253 10.62 14.83 -19.78
C LEU A 253 11.15 14.13 -18.53
N SER A 254 11.79 14.86 -17.61
CA SER A 254 12.28 14.30 -16.36
C SER A 254 11.15 13.75 -15.47
N SER A 255 10.00 14.41 -15.46
CA SER A 255 8.81 13.90 -14.75
C SER A 255 8.28 12.61 -15.37
N ILE A 256 8.28 12.47 -16.71
CA ILE A 256 7.84 11.26 -17.40
C ILE A 256 8.79 10.10 -17.07
N PHE A 257 10.11 10.30 -17.26
CA PHE A 257 11.11 9.25 -16.98
C PHE A 257 11.13 8.85 -15.50
N GLY A 258 11.11 9.82 -14.58
CA GLY A 258 11.03 9.54 -13.15
C GLY A 258 9.76 8.76 -12.76
N SER A 259 8.64 9.04 -13.43
CA SER A 259 7.40 8.26 -13.24
C SER A 259 7.55 6.83 -13.75
N SER A 260 8.16 6.62 -14.93
CA SER A 260 8.43 5.29 -15.50
C SER A 260 9.28 4.44 -14.55
N ASP A 261 10.35 5.00 -13.99
CA ASP A 261 11.23 4.29 -13.03
C ASP A 261 10.50 3.97 -11.71
N ALA A 262 9.64 4.87 -11.25
CA ALA A 262 8.82 4.62 -10.08
C ALA A 262 7.78 3.50 -10.34
N TYR A 263 7.19 3.42 -11.52
CA TYR A 263 6.32 2.30 -11.91
C TYR A 263 7.09 0.98 -12.07
N LEU A 264 8.32 1.02 -12.53
CA LEU A 264 9.21 -0.15 -12.56
C LEU A 264 9.44 -0.72 -11.15
N PHE A 265 9.66 0.15 -10.18
CA PHE A 265 9.78 -0.26 -8.78
C PHE A 265 8.47 -0.89 -8.25
N MET A 266 7.31 -0.31 -8.58
CA MET A 266 6.01 -0.88 -8.22
C MET A 266 5.77 -2.24 -8.91
N LEU A 267 6.24 -2.41 -10.15
CA LEU A 267 6.23 -3.70 -10.85
C LEU A 267 7.04 -4.75 -10.09
N PHE A 268 8.24 -4.40 -9.60
CA PHE A 268 9.05 -5.28 -8.76
C PHE A 268 8.29 -5.71 -7.49
N LEU A 269 7.64 -4.77 -6.78
CA LEU A 269 6.80 -5.09 -5.62
C LEU A 269 5.66 -6.04 -5.98
N SER A 270 5.07 -5.90 -7.17
CA SER A 270 4.00 -6.78 -7.66
C SER A 270 4.48 -8.21 -7.88
N PHE A 271 5.69 -8.41 -8.39
CA PHE A 271 6.31 -9.73 -8.52
C PHE A 271 6.60 -10.36 -7.15
N VAL A 272 7.11 -9.57 -6.20
CA VAL A 272 7.31 -10.04 -4.83
C VAL A 272 5.98 -10.48 -4.22
N ALA A 273 4.91 -9.69 -4.39
CA ALA A 273 3.57 -10.05 -3.92
C ALA A 273 3.06 -11.35 -4.57
N LEU A 274 3.34 -11.57 -5.87
CA LEU A 274 2.97 -12.79 -6.59
C LEU A 274 3.67 -14.03 -6.01
N ILE A 275 4.95 -13.90 -5.66
CA ILE A 275 5.69 -15.00 -5.01
C ILE A 275 4.98 -15.37 -3.69
N PHE A 276 4.66 -14.40 -2.83
CA PHE A 276 3.93 -14.69 -1.59
C PHE A 276 2.53 -15.26 -1.84
N ALA A 277 1.81 -14.80 -2.86
CA ALA A 277 0.50 -15.33 -3.22
C ALA A 277 0.56 -16.81 -3.67
N CYS A 278 1.67 -17.26 -4.26
CA CYS A 278 1.86 -18.67 -4.61
C CYS A 278 1.90 -19.59 -3.39
N PHE A 279 2.33 -19.09 -2.23
CA PHE A 279 2.35 -19.86 -0.97
C PHE A 279 0.98 -19.89 -0.27
N MET A 280 -0.01 -19.14 -0.75
CA MET A 280 -1.36 -19.18 -0.17
C MET A 280 -2.04 -20.54 -0.42
N PRO A 281 -2.80 -21.06 0.56
CA PRO A 281 -3.65 -22.24 0.35
C PRO A 281 -4.80 -21.90 -0.60
N LYS A 282 -5.32 -22.92 -1.30
CA LYS A 282 -6.47 -22.74 -2.22
C LYS A 282 -7.73 -22.24 -1.48
N LYS A 283 -8.00 -22.81 -0.32
CA LYS A 283 -9.13 -22.41 0.55
C LYS A 283 -8.59 -22.15 1.96
N VAL A 284 -9.04 -21.09 2.57
CA VAL A 284 -8.81 -20.83 3.99
C VAL A 284 -9.99 -21.47 4.72
N ALA A 285 -9.72 -22.53 5.49
CA ALA A 285 -10.73 -23.13 6.34
C ALA A 285 -11.20 -22.08 7.38
N THR A 286 -12.47 -21.82 7.40
CA THR A 286 -13.05 -20.97 8.45
C THR A 286 -13.02 -21.81 9.73
N GLN A 287 -12.23 -21.42 10.72
CA GLN A 287 -12.20 -22.10 12.05
C GLN A 287 -13.57 -22.08 12.78
N LYS A 288 -14.57 -21.47 12.16
CA LYS A 288 -15.98 -21.51 12.59
C LYS A 288 -16.56 -22.91 12.68
N LEU A 289 -16.11 -23.83 11.84
CA LEU A 289 -16.74 -25.17 11.74
C LEU A 289 -16.17 -26.19 12.73
N GLU A 290 -14.94 -26.00 13.23
CA GLU A 290 -14.34 -26.95 14.18
C GLU A 290 -14.85 -26.79 15.62
N SER A 291 -15.32 -25.60 16.00
CA SER A 291 -15.92 -25.39 17.34
C SER A 291 -17.39 -25.84 17.43
N GLU A 292 -18.08 -25.97 16.31
CA GLU A 292 -19.46 -26.50 16.27
C GLU A 292 -19.52 -28.04 16.14
N ALA A 293 -18.40 -28.67 15.73
CA ALA A 293 -18.30 -30.13 15.68
C ALA A 293 -17.86 -30.77 17.01
N HIS A 294 -17.48 -29.94 18.01
CA HIS A 294 -17.05 -30.39 19.34
C HIS A 294 -18.00 -30.01 20.47
N ASN A 295 -19.16 -29.44 20.18
CA ASN A 295 -20.31 -29.27 21.07
C ASN A 295 -21.49 -30.11 20.57
#